data_c3b537c52599ac1e2463ba0b4ea754d5
#
_entry.id   c3b537c52599ac1e2463ba0b4ea754d5
#
_cell.length_a   1.000
_cell.length_b   1.000
_cell.length_c   1.000
_cell.angle_alpha   90.00
_cell.angle_beta   90.00
_cell.angle_gamma   90.00
#
_symmetry.space_group_name_H-M   'P 1'
#
loop_
_entity.id
_entity.type
_entity.pdbx_description
1 polymer ?
#
loop_
_entity_poly.entity_id
_entity_poly.type
_entity_poly.pdbx_seq_one_letter_code
_entity_poly.pdbx_strand_id
1 'polypeptide(L)'
;YTKFLYDIGAIDFDEPFHKLFNQGMITGKNGIKMSKSKGNVVSPDDLVRDYGCDSLRMYELFVGPPELDAEWDDRGIDGVNRFLKRLWNMLMESKEKDIQPTKEMIKLRHRMVYDITTRLESFSLNTVISGFMEYNNKFIEVAKKEGGIDKETLETIAVLLSPFAPHFAEEMWEQLGHVDTVFKAGWPKYDENEMKDDEIKIPVQINGKTKAVIEIPADISKDDAIAAGREAIADKLTGNVIKEIYVPKKIINIVMK
;
A
#
# COMPACT_ATOMS: atom_id res chain seq x y z
N TYR A 1 9.16 -26.98 -27.51
CA TYR A 1 8.48 -28.15 -26.92
C TYR A 1 6.96 -28.06 -27.08
N THR A 2 6.30 -26.94 -26.74
CA THR A 2 4.83 -26.84 -26.74
C THR A 2 4.21 -27.22 -28.08
N LYS A 3 4.68 -26.63 -29.19
CA LYS A 3 4.16 -26.95 -30.54
C LYS A 3 4.32 -28.43 -30.89
N PHE A 4 5.47 -29.02 -30.56
CA PHE A 4 5.69 -30.46 -30.78
C PHE A 4 4.71 -31.31 -29.98
N LEU A 5 4.48 -31.00 -28.70
CA LEU A 5 3.53 -31.75 -27.86
C LEU A 5 2.09 -31.56 -28.34
N TYR A 6 1.74 -30.41 -28.87
CA TYR A 6 0.47 -30.15 -29.50
C TYR A 6 0.30 -30.99 -30.79
N ASP A 7 1.32 -30.97 -31.67
CA ASP A 7 1.29 -31.73 -32.93
C ASP A 7 1.11 -33.22 -32.75
N ILE A 8 1.67 -33.80 -31.68
CA ILE A 8 1.50 -35.23 -31.35
C ILE A 8 0.26 -35.51 -30.47
N GLY A 9 -0.56 -34.52 -30.18
CA GLY A 9 -1.80 -34.65 -29.39
C GLY A 9 -1.60 -34.93 -27.91
N ALA A 10 -0.41 -34.62 -27.33
CA ALA A 10 -0.13 -34.79 -25.90
C ALA A 10 -0.69 -33.68 -25.05
N ILE A 11 -0.94 -32.49 -25.62
CA ILE A 11 -1.60 -31.35 -25.01
C ILE A 11 -2.62 -30.77 -26.00
N ASP A 12 -3.57 -29.98 -25.51
CA ASP A 12 -4.69 -29.38 -26.26
C ASP A 12 -4.50 -27.89 -26.59
N PHE A 13 -3.34 -27.34 -26.29
CA PHE A 13 -2.99 -25.93 -26.54
C PHE A 13 -1.63 -25.80 -27.25
N ASP A 14 -1.49 -24.81 -28.14
CA ASP A 14 -0.29 -24.56 -28.94
C ASP A 14 0.57 -23.39 -28.38
N GLU A 15 -0.01 -22.54 -27.53
CA GLU A 15 0.69 -21.46 -26.85
C GLU A 15 0.63 -21.65 -25.32
N PRO A 16 1.80 -21.72 -24.63
CA PRO A 16 1.85 -22.06 -23.20
C PRO A 16 1.49 -20.91 -22.27
N PHE A 17 1.45 -19.67 -22.77
CA PHE A 17 1.26 -18.48 -21.97
C PHE A 17 0.26 -17.50 -22.59
N HIS A 18 -0.63 -16.95 -21.76
CA HIS A 18 -1.60 -15.94 -22.19
C HIS A 18 -0.97 -14.54 -22.36
N LYS A 19 0.14 -14.27 -21.66
CA LYS A 19 0.78 -12.95 -21.66
C LYS A 19 2.30 -13.07 -21.56
N LEU A 20 3.01 -12.34 -22.41
CA LEU A 20 4.44 -12.11 -22.29
C LEU A 20 4.67 -10.75 -21.61
N PHE A 21 5.48 -10.74 -20.56
CA PHE A 21 5.95 -9.52 -19.92
C PHE A 21 7.48 -9.47 -20.04
N ASN A 22 8.00 -8.47 -20.78
CA ASN A 22 9.42 -8.26 -20.90
C ASN A 22 9.92 -7.42 -19.71
N GLN A 23 10.81 -8.00 -18.92
CA GLN A 23 11.39 -7.34 -17.75
C GLN A 23 12.74 -6.72 -18.07
N GLY A 24 13.12 -5.70 -17.26
CA GLY A 24 14.44 -5.11 -17.26
C GLY A 24 15.48 -6.02 -16.57
N MET A 25 16.69 -5.52 -16.44
CA MET A 25 17.82 -6.23 -15.86
C MET A 25 18.26 -5.55 -14.56
N ILE A 26 18.55 -6.34 -13.52
CA ILE A 26 19.26 -5.85 -12.34
C ILE A 26 20.75 -5.85 -12.66
N THR A 27 21.35 -4.66 -12.64
CA THR A 27 22.77 -4.45 -12.91
C THR A 27 23.56 -4.26 -11.64
N GLY A 28 24.86 -4.47 -11.69
CA GLY A 28 25.79 -4.06 -10.62
C GLY A 28 26.05 -2.56 -10.66
N LYS A 29 26.98 -2.10 -9.83
CA LYS A 29 27.38 -0.67 -9.76
C LYS A 29 27.72 -0.09 -11.13
N ASN A 30 27.35 1.15 -11.37
CA ASN A 30 27.51 1.90 -12.61
C ASN A 30 26.79 1.29 -13.83
N GLY A 31 25.65 0.62 -13.62
CA GLY A 31 24.87 0.02 -14.69
C GLY A 31 25.53 -1.16 -15.40
N ILE A 32 26.62 -1.71 -14.84
CA ILE A 32 27.36 -2.80 -15.48
C ILE A 32 26.65 -4.12 -15.21
N LYS A 33 26.37 -4.87 -16.29
CA LYS A 33 25.81 -6.22 -16.17
C LYS A 33 26.65 -7.10 -15.26
N MET A 34 26.00 -7.73 -14.28
CA MET A 34 26.64 -8.66 -13.37
C MET A 34 27.19 -9.89 -14.12
N SER A 35 28.44 -10.27 -13.87
CA SER A 35 29.00 -11.51 -14.36
C SER A 35 30.09 -12.02 -13.44
N LYS A 36 30.23 -13.36 -13.36
CA LYS A 36 31.25 -14.02 -12.54
C LYS A 36 32.67 -13.59 -12.98
N SER A 37 32.90 -13.43 -14.28
CA SER A 37 34.21 -12.99 -14.82
C SER A 37 34.59 -11.56 -14.43
N LYS A 38 33.62 -10.71 -14.10
CA LYS A 38 33.86 -9.32 -13.66
C LYS A 38 33.93 -9.19 -12.13
N GLY A 39 33.62 -10.25 -11.38
CA GLY A 39 33.63 -10.25 -9.92
C GLY A 39 32.61 -9.29 -9.28
N ASN A 40 31.56 -8.89 -10.02
CA ASN A 40 30.52 -7.94 -9.58
C ASN A 40 29.16 -8.59 -9.33
N VAL A 41 29.15 -9.90 -9.11
CA VAL A 41 27.91 -10.65 -8.79
C VAL A 41 27.61 -10.49 -7.29
N VAL A 42 26.36 -10.19 -6.98
CA VAL A 42 25.83 -10.27 -5.60
C VAL A 42 25.33 -11.68 -5.38
N SER A 43 25.80 -12.34 -4.29
CA SER A 43 25.36 -13.69 -3.92
C SER A 43 24.05 -13.62 -3.14
N PRO A 44 22.97 -14.27 -3.62
CA PRO A 44 21.75 -14.39 -2.84
C PRO A 44 21.96 -15.09 -1.48
N ASP A 45 22.90 -16.03 -1.40
CA ASP A 45 23.14 -16.83 -0.18
C ASP A 45 23.58 -15.96 1.00
N ASP A 46 24.44 -14.96 0.75
CA ASP A 46 24.87 -14.02 1.77
C ASP A 46 23.71 -13.14 2.26
N LEU A 47 22.88 -12.65 1.34
CA LEU A 47 21.72 -11.83 1.68
C LEU A 47 20.64 -12.63 2.42
N VAL A 48 20.41 -13.87 2.02
CA VAL A 48 19.46 -14.76 2.72
C VAL A 48 19.94 -15.06 4.14
N ARG A 49 21.24 -15.29 4.32
CA ARG A 49 21.82 -15.52 5.66
C ARG A 49 21.67 -14.28 6.55
N ASP A 50 21.89 -13.09 6.02
CA ASP A 50 21.99 -11.86 6.81
C ASP A 50 20.64 -11.18 7.02
N TYR A 51 19.71 -11.29 6.05
CA TYR A 51 18.41 -10.60 6.04
C TYR A 51 17.18 -11.52 5.99
N GLY A 52 17.38 -12.78 5.64
CA GLY A 52 16.30 -13.74 5.37
C GLY A 52 15.78 -13.68 3.92
N CYS A 53 15.20 -14.81 3.50
CA CYS A 53 14.73 -15.00 2.12
C CYS A 53 13.63 -13.97 1.74
N ASP A 54 12.69 -13.72 2.64
CA ASP A 54 11.56 -12.83 2.36
C ASP A 54 11.99 -11.36 2.19
N SER A 55 13.00 -10.91 2.94
CA SER A 55 13.58 -9.57 2.73
C SER A 55 14.20 -9.44 1.35
N LEU A 56 14.94 -10.46 0.90
CA LEU A 56 15.53 -10.48 -0.44
C LEU A 56 14.45 -10.48 -1.52
N ARG A 57 13.47 -11.38 -1.44
CA ARG A 57 12.36 -11.48 -2.41
C ARG A 57 11.62 -10.15 -2.56
N MET A 58 11.26 -9.53 -1.45
CA MET A 58 10.57 -8.23 -1.47
C MET A 58 11.47 -7.13 -2.02
N TYR A 59 12.76 -7.15 -1.69
CA TYR A 59 13.68 -6.14 -2.18
C TYR A 59 13.89 -6.22 -3.70
N GLU A 60 14.02 -7.42 -4.27
CA GLU A 60 14.11 -7.61 -5.73
C GLU A 60 12.90 -7.02 -6.46
N LEU A 61 11.70 -7.13 -5.89
CA LEU A 61 10.49 -6.53 -6.45
C LEU A 61 10.41 -5.02 -6.22
N PHE A 62 11.06 -4.50 -5.17
CA PHE A 62 11.01 -3.10 -4.77
C PHE A 62 12.02 -2.21 -5.52
N VAL A 63 13.10 -2.77 -6.03
CA VAL A 63 14.22 -2.01 -6.65
C VAL A 63 13.77 -1.02 -7.73
N GLY A 64 12.75 -1.38 -8.51
CA GLY A 64 12.22 -0.52 -9.57
C GLY A 64 11.04 -1.13 -10.32
N PRO A 65 10.48 -0.39 -11.29
CA PRO A 65 9.48 -0.95 -12.19
C PRO A 65 10.04 -2.18 -12.91
N PRO A 66 9.29 -3.29 -12.97
CA PRO A 66 9.82 -4.56 -13.47
C PRO A 66 10.24 -4.52 -14.95
N GLU A 67 9.73 -3.58 -15.75
CA GLU A 67 10.09 -3.36 -17.16
C GLU A 67 11.37 -2.54 -17.38
N LEU A 68 11.89 -1.90 -16.33
CA LEU A 68 13.08 -1.05 -16.42
C LEU A 68 14.31 -1.72 -15.83
N ASP A 69 15.48 -1.36 -16.35
CA ASP A 69 16.74 -1.72 -15.73
C ASP A 69 16.90 -1.00 -14.39
N ALA A 70 17.44 -1.69 -13.40
CA ALA A 70 17.70 -1.14 -12.08
C ALA A 70 19.12 -1.48 -11.61
N GLU A 71 19.75 -0.55 -10.91
CA GLU A 71 21.05 -0.78 -10.27
C GLU A 71 20.86 -1.36 -8.87
N TRP A 72 21.61 -2.41 -8.56
CA TRP A 72 21.59 -3.01 -7.23
C TRP A 72 22.23 -2.09 -6.19
N ASP A 73 21.52 -1.80 -5.10
CA ASP A 73 22.04 -1.08 -3.93
C ASP A 73 21.89 -1.97 -2.68
N ASP A 74 23.02 -2.39 -2.11
CA ASP A 74 23.05 -3.24 -0.91
C ASP A 74 22.30 -2.64 0.30
N ARG A 75 22.12 -1.31 0.34
CA ARG A 75 21.42 -0.61 1.44
C ARG A 75 19.91 -0.67 1.33
N GLY A 76 19.38 -0.94 0.15
CA GLY A 76 17.93 -0.92 -0.08
C GLY A 76 17.20 -2.05 0.67
N ILE A 77 17.85 -3.20 0.84
CA ILE A 77 17.29 -4.35 1.56
C ILE A 77 17.07 -4.05 3.06
N ASP A 78 17.86 -3.15 3.66
CA ASP A 78 17.66 -2.71 5.04
C ASP A 78 16.28 -2.08 5.27
N GLY A 79 15.76 -1.36 4.28
CA GLY A 79 14.44 -0.75 4.33
C GLY A 79 13.34 -1.80 4.44
N VAL A 80 13.42 -2.84 3.62
CA VAL A 80 12.48 -3.96 3.62
C VAL A 80 12.57 -4.76 4.92
N ASN A 81 13.78 -5.07 5.38
CA ASN A 81 13.98 -5.81 6.64
C ASN A 81 13.41 -5.04 7.84
N ARG A 82 13.62 -3.72 7.90
CA ARG A 82 13.01 -2.88 8.95
C ARG A 82 11.50 -2.86 8.87
N PHE A 83 10.93 -2.86 7.67
CA PHE A 83 9.47 -2.96 7.49
C PHE A 83 8.94 -4.25 8.08
N LEU A 84 9.50 -5.42 7.72
CA LEU A 84 9.07 -6.72 8.25
C LEU A 84 9.21 -6.79 9.77
N LYS A 85 10.31 -6.31 10.34
CA LYS A 85 10.50 -6.25 11.81
C LYS A 85 9.45 -5.37 12.49
N ARG A 86 9.10 -4.22 11.93
CA ARG A 86 8.08 -3.33 12.49
C ARG A 86 6.68 -3.94 12.41
N LEU A 87 6.38 -4.63 11.30
CA LEU A 87 5.12 -5.36 11.15
C LEU A 87 5.03 -6.50 12.18
N TRP A 88 6.12 -7.25 12.36
CA TRP A 88 6.21 -8.31 13.37
C TRP A 88 5.96 -7.78 14.79
N ASN A 89 6.59 -6.68 15.16
CA ASN A 89 6.38 -6.07 16.47
C ASN A 89 4.93 -5.65 16.67
N MET A 90 4.29 -5.04 15.66
CA MET A 90 2.88 -4.66 15.72
C MET A 90 1.97 -5.89 15.88
N LEU A 91 2.26 -7.00 15.18
CA LEU A 91 1.55 -8.29 15.37
C LEU A 91 1.69 -8.77 16.81
N MET A 92 2.93 -8.88 17.33
CA MET A 92 3.17 -9.42 18.67
C MET A 92 2.59 -8.56 19.78
N GLU A 93 2.52 -7.25 19.59
CA GLU A 93 1.88 -6.32 20.52
C GLU A 93 0.34 -6.41 20.50
N SER A 94 -0.24 -6.91 19.40
CA SER A 94 -1.69 -6.93 19.18
C SER A 94 -2.35 -8.29 19.39
N LYS A 95 -1.69 -9.39 19.01
CA LYS A 95 -2.28 -10.74 18.88
C LYS A 95 -2.94 -11.31 20.12
N GLU A 96 -2.48 -10.95 21.31
CA GLU A 96 -3.02 -11.43 22.59
C GLU A 96 -4.12 -10.51 23.16
N LYS A 97 -4.47 -9.45 22.43
CA LYS A 97 -5.45 -8.47 22.88
C LYS A 97 -6.77 -8.63 22.13
N ASP A 98 -7.87 -8.42 22.81
CA ASP A 98 -9.21 -8.35 22.20
C ASP A 98 -9.46 -6.93 21.68
N ILE A 99 -8.79 -6.58 20.59
CA ILE A 99 -8.96 -5.29 19.94
C ILE A 99 -10.17 -5.34 19.02
N GLN A 100 -11.16 -4.51 19.31
CA GLN A 100 -12.33 -4.37 18.45
C GLN A 100 -11.99 -3.49 17.24
N PRO A 101 -12.44 -3.84 16.01
CA PRO A 101 -12.16 -3.05 14.83
C PRO A 101 -12.81 -1.66 14.91
N THR A 102 -12.01 -0.61 14.80
CA THR A 102 -12.51 0.76 14.70
C THR A 102 -12.85 1.10 13.24
N LYS A 103 -13.66 2.13 13.01
CA LYS A 103 -13.95 2.63 11.65
C LYS A 103 -12.66 2.95 10.88
N GLU A 104 -11.65 3.48 11.56
CA GLU A 104 -10.36 3.80 10.96
C GLU A 104 -9.61 2.54 10.52
N MET A 105 -9.58 1.48 11.33
CA MET A 105 -8.99 0.17 10.97
C MET A 105 -9.70 -0.45 9.77
N ILE A 106 -11.02 -0.50 9.80
CA ILE A 106 -11.85 -1.04 8.71
C ILE A 106 -11.56 -0.30 7.40
N LYS A 107 -11.60 1.03 7.43
CA LYS A 107 -11.33 1.88 6.28
C LYS A 107 -9.93 1.64 5.71
N LEU A 108 -8.90 1.63 6.55
CA LEU A 108 -7.52 1.39 6.14
C LEU A 108 -7.34 -0.02 5.55
N ARG A 109 -7.99 -1.03 6.14
CA ARG A 109 -7.97 -2.42 5.65
C ARG A 109 -8.56 -2.51 4.25
N HIS A 110 -9.77 -2.00 4.03
CA HIS A 110 -10.40 -2.03 2.70
C HIS A 110 -9.61 -1.24 1.65
N ARG A 111 -9.08 -0.06 2.00
CA ARG A 111 -8.20 0.72 1.12
C ARG A 111 -6.92 -0.03 0.77
N MET A 112 -6.31 -0.71 1.75
CA MET A 112 -5.12 -1.53 1.51
C MET A 112 -5.41 -2.66 0.54
N VAL A 113 -6.50 -3.40 0.73
CA VAL A 113 -6.91 -4.49 -0.17
C VAL A 113 -7.10 -3.95 -1.60
N TYR A 114 -7.82 -2.84 -1.76
CA TYR A 114 -8.04 -2.20 -3.06
C TYR A 114 -6.72 -1.79 -3.73
N ASP A 115 -5.89 -1.02 -3.02
CA ASP A 115 -4.63 -0.49 -3.57
C ASP A 115 -3.65 -1.59 -3.94
N ILE A 116 -3.45 -2.57 -3.07
CA ILE A 116 -2.54 -3.70 -3.30
C ILE A 116 -3.04 -4.54 -4.48
N THR A 117 -4.33 -4.86 -4.52
CA THR A 117 -4.93 -5.64 -5.63
C THR A 117 -4.76 -4.91 -6.96
N THR A 118 -5.12 -3.63 -7.03
CA THR A 118 -5.01 -2.82 -8.26
C THR A 118 -3.57 -2.71 -8.75
N ARG A 119 -2.62 -2.49 -7.85
CA ARG A 119 -1.19 -2.42 -8.19
C ARG A 119 -0.66 -3.78 -8.65
N LEU A 120 -1.12 -4.87 -8.05
CA LEU A 120 -0.75 -6.23 -8.44
C LEU A 120 -1.30 -6.59 -9.82
N GLU A 121 -2.57 -6.30 -10.09
CA GLU A 121 -3.21 -6.53 -11.40
C GLU A 121 -2.55 -5.73 -12.52
N SER A 122 -2.09 -4.52 -12.23
CA SER A 122 -1.32 -3.69 -13.18
C SER A 122 0.16 -4.08 -13.28
N PHE A 123 0.60 -5.11 -12.55
CA PHE A 123 1.98 -5.58 -12.48
C PHE A 123 2.98 -4.53 -11.97
N SER A 124 2.51 -3.56 -11.19
CA SER A 124 3.32 -2.49 -10.60
C SER A 124 3.94 -2.94 -9.27
N LEU A 125 4.78 -4.00 -9.32
CA LEU A 125 5.24 -4.75 -8.15
C LEU A 125 6.02 -3.90 -7.15
N ASN A 126 6.84 -2.96 -7.63
CA ASN A 126 7.58 -2.04 -6.77
C ASN A 126 6.64 -1.14 -5.95
N THR A 127 5.52 -0.72 -6.53
CA THR A 127 4.52 0.08 -5.81
C THR A 127 3.66 -0.75 -4.86
N VAL A 128 3.52 -2.06 -5.08
CA VAL A 128 2.93 -2.97 -4.10
C VAL A 128 3.78 -2.98 -2.82
N ILE A 129 5.09 -3.14 -2.94
CA ILE A 129 6.00 -3.19 -1.78
C ILE A 129 6.00 -1.85 -1.02
N SER A 130 6.10 -0.71 -1.72
CA SER A 130 5.98 0.60 -1.06
C SER A 130 4.62 0.80 -0.41
N GLY A 131 3.55 0.28 -1.02
CA GLY A 131 2.20 0.30 -0.46
C GLY A 131 2.11 -0.42 0.89
N PHE A 132 2.69 -1.61 1.00
CA PHE A 132 2.77 -2.30 2.29
C PHE A 132 3.49 -1.46 3.35
N MET A 133 4.59 -0.81 3.00
CA MET A 133 5.33 0.06 3.94
C MET A 133 4.49 1.27 4.37
N GLU A 134 3.77 1.89 3.44
CA GLU A 134 2.88 3.03 3.71
C GLU A 134 1.73 2.63 4.64
N TYR A 135 1.04 1.52 4.34
CA TYR A 135 -0.05 1.02 5.17
C TYR A 135 0.42 0.57 6.55
N ASN A 136 1.59 -0.09 6.64
CA ASN A 136 2.17 -0.45 7.92
C ASN A 136 2.44 0.77 8.82
N ASN A 137 2.93 1.89 8.25
CA ASN A 137 3.10 3.12 9.01
C ASN A 137 1.76 3.64 9.56
N LYS A 138 0.71 3.66 8.74
CA LYS A 138 -0.64 4.07 9.16
C LYS A 138 -1.21 3.16 10.25
N PHE A 139 -1.08 1.83 10.08
CA PHE A 139 -1.53 0.88 11.10
C PHE A 139 -0.75 1.00 12.42
N ILE A 140 0.54 1.28 12.38
CA ILE A 140 1.32 1.54 13.60
C ILE A 140 0.82 2.81 14.34
N GLU A 141 0.43 3.85 13.61
CA GLU A 141 -0.16 5.06 14.22
C GLU A 141 -1.51 4.73 14.87
N VAL A 142 -2.37 3.98 14.18
CA VAL A 142 -3.65 3.52 14.73
C VAL A 142 -3.42 2.58 15.93
N ALA A 143 -2.49 1.64 15.85
CA ALA A 143 -2.16 0.73 16.95
C ALA A 143 -1.71 1.47 18.22
N LYS A 144 -0.94 2.56 18.09
CA LYS A 144 -0.54 3.40 19.22
C LYS A 144 -1.73 4.09 19.89
N LYS A 145 -2.71 4.51 19.09
CA LYS A 145 -3.91 5.20 19.56
C LYS A 145 -4.91 4.25 20.20
N GLU A 146 -5.14 3.10 19.59
CA GLU A 146 -6.18 2.15 19.96
C GLU A 146 -5.65 0.97 20.84
N GLY A 147 -4.35 0.94 21.10
CA GLY A 147 -3.71 -0.10 21.91
C GLY A 147 -3.31 -1.36 21.16
N GLY A 148 -3.56 -1.44 19.87
CA GLY A 148 -3.24 -2.57 18.98
C GLY A 148 -4.05 -2.51 17.69
N ILE A 149 -3.96 -3.58 16.90
CA ILE A 149 -4.72 -3.79 15.65
C ILE A 149 -5.61 -5.02 15.80
N ASP A 150 -6.84 -4.96 15.29
CA ASP A 150 -7.78 -6.06 15.30
C ASP A 150 -7.29 -7.27 14.49
N LYS A 151 -7.75 -8.45 14.89
CA LYS A 151 -7.31 -9.73 14.34
C LYS A 151 -7.59 -9.82 12.82
N GLU A 152 -8.76 -9.41 12.35
CA GLU A 152 -9.16 -9.50 10.95
C GLU A 152 -8.26 -8.63 10.05
N THR A 153 -7.83 -7.46 10.54
CA THR A 153 -6.87 -6.61 9.84
C THR A 153 -5.49 -7.29 9.75
N LEU A 154 -5.01 -7.91 10.83
CA LEU A 154 -3.74 -8.64 10.82
C LEU A 154 -3.79 -9.86 9.88
N GLU A 155 -4.88 -10.62 9.88
CA GLU A 155 -5.12 -11.73 8.95
C GLU A 155 -5.12 -11.25 7.49
N THR A 156 -5.79 -10.13 7.22
CA THR A 156 -5.82 -9.52 5.89
C THR A 156 -4.40 -9.14 5.42
N ILE A 157 -3.59 -8.56 6.30
CA ILE A 157 -2.18 -8.22 5.99
C ILE A 157 -1.40 -9.50 5.67
N ALA A 158 -1.55 -10.57 6.44
CA ALA A 158 -0.85 -11.84 6.22
C ALA A 158 -1.19 -12.42 4.84
N VAL A 159 -2.48 -12.46 4.47
CA VAL A 159 -2.92 -12.97 3.17
C VAL A 159 -2.37 -12.15 2.02
N LEU A 160 -2.47 -10.81 2.08
CA LEU A 160 -1.96 -9.93 1.03
C LEU A 160 -0.43 -10.03 0.88
N LEU A 161 0.29 -10.24 1.99
CA LEU A 161 1.75 -10.32 2.00
C LEU A 161 2.27 -11.68 1.52
N SER A 162 1.47 -12.73 1.59
CA SER A 162 1.91 -14.12 1.33
C SER A 162 2.61 -14.34 -0.02
N PRO A 163 2.24 -13.71 -1.15
CA PRO A 163 2.97 -13.90 -2.40
C PRO A 163 4.38 -13.28 -2.39
N PHE A 164 4.61 -12.29 -1.56
CA PHE A 164 5.83 -11.49 -1.51
C PHE A 164 6.80 -11.96 -0.43
N ALA A 165 6.29 -12.28 0.75
CA ALA A 165 7.02 -12.76 1.92
C ALA A 165 6.34 -14.01 2.51
N PRO A 166 6.43 -15.16 1.81
CA PRO A 166 5.66 -16.37 2.15
C PRO A 166 5.98 -16.93 3.53
N HIS A 167 7.25 -16.98 3.93
CA HIS A 167 7.62 -17.53 5.24
C HIS A 167 7.16 -16.63 6.38
N PHE A 168 7.29 -15.32 6.22
CA PHE A 168 6.82 -14.34 7.18
C PHE A 168 5.30 -14.39 7.32
N ALA A 169 4.59 -14.49 6.19
CA ALA A 169 3.12 -14.55 6.17
C ALA A 169 2.58 -15.84 6.82
N GLU A 170 3.22 -16.98 6.58
CA GLU A 170 2.86 -18.25 7.24
C GLU A 170 3.08 -18.18 8.75
N GLU A 171 4.22 -17.67 9.19
CA GLU A 171 4.49 -17.51 10.62
C GLU A 171 3.50 -16.53 11.26
N MET A 172 3.20 -15.40 10.58
CA MET A 172 2.18 -14.45 11.03
C MET A 172 0.81 -15.12 11.16
N TRP A 173 0.43 -15.96 10.20
CA TRP A 173 -0.83 -16.69 10.16
C TRP A 173 -0.94 -17.69 11.30
N GLU A 174 0.12 -18.46 11.58
CA GLU A 174 0.22 -19.37 12.72
C GLU A 174 0.09 -18.62 14.04
N GLN A 175 0.79 -17.49 14.20
CA GLN A 175 0.71 -16.65 15.41
C GLN A 175 -0.70 -16.07 15.66
N LEU A 176 -1.53 -15.97 14.64
CA LEU A 176 -2.94 -15.58 14.72
C LEU A 176 -3.88 -16.76 15.06
N GLY A 177 -3.31 -17.97 15.25
CA GLY A 177 -4.03 -19.17 15.73
C GLY A 177 -4.58 -20.07 14.62
N HIS A 178 -4.13 -19.90 13.37
CA HIS A 178 -4.51 -20.76 12.26
C HIS A 178 -3.60 -22.00 12.18
N VAL A 179 -4.18 -23.14 11.81
CA VAL A 179 -3.48 -24.43 11.65
C VAL A 179 -3.24 -24.80 10.20
N ASP A 180 -3.98 -24.21 9.28
CA ASP A 180 -3.82 -24.38 7.84
C ASP A 180 -2.92 -23.28 7.26
N THR A 181 -2.37 -23.52 6.06
CA THR A 181 -1.54 -22.54 5.37
C THR A 181 -2.33 -21.29 4.96
N VAL A 182 -1.70 -20.13 5.04
CA VAL A 182 -2.26 -18.83 4.61
C VAL A 182 -2.70 -18.84 3.15
N PHE A 183 -2.09 -19.68 2.29
CA PHE A 183 -2.43 -19.79 0.87
C PHE A 183 -3.82 -20.41 0.61
N LYS A 184 -4.46 -21.00 1.61
CA LYS A 184 -5.84 -21.50 1.52
C LYS A 184 -6.89 -20.44 1.90
N ALA A 185 -6.49 -19.33 2.50
CA ALA A 185 -7.42 -18.31 3.02
C ALA A 185 -8.22 -17.58 1.92
N GLY A 186 -7.73 -17.59 0.68
CA GLY A 186 -8.33 -16.84 -0.43
C GLY A 186 -7.98 -15.35 -0.37
N TRP A 187 -8.01 -14.70 -1.54
CA TRP A 187 -7.68 -13.27 -1.62
C TRP A 187 -8.78 -12.41 -0.99
N PRO A 188 -8.44 -11.44 -0.12
CA PRO A 188 -9.43 -10.64 0.58
C PRO A 188 -10.19 -9.72 -0.36
N LYS A 189 -11.45 -9.45 -0.03
CA LYS A 189 -12.33 -8.55 -0.78
C LYS A 189 -12.38 -7.17 -0.10
N TYR A 190 -12.60 -6.14 -0.90
CA TYR A 190 -12.85 -4.78 -0.39
C TYR A 190 -14.28 -4.34 -0.66
N ASP A 191 -14.78 -3.42 0.15
CA ASP A 191 -16.04 -2.68 -0.07
C ASP A 191 -15.69 -1.19 -0.25
N GLU A 192 -16.10 -0.63 -1.38
CA GLU A 192 -15.87 0.79 -1.70
C GLU A 192 -16.58 1.73 -0.72
N ASN A 193 -17.67 1.29 -0.09
CA ASN A 193 -18.38 2.11 0.89
C ASN A 193 -17.57 2.24 2.18
N GLU A 194 -16.88 1.19 2.59
CA GLU A 194 -16.02 1.20 3.77
C GLU A 194 -14.74 2.03 3.58
N MET A 195 -14.38 2.35 2.33
CA MET A 195 -13.21 3.18 2.01
C MET A 195 -13.48 4.68 2.07
N LYS A 196 -14.73 5.11 2.17
CA LYS A 196 -15.11 6.53 2.15
C LYS A 196 -14.69 7.22 3.43
N ASP A 197 -14.26 8.47 3.30
CA ASP A 197 -14.09 9.33 4.45
C ASP A 197 -15.45 9.87 4.88
N ASP A 198 -15.79 9.77 6.16
CA ASP A 198 -16.97 10.41 6.72
C ASP A 198 -16.80 11.93 6.73
N GLU A 199 -15.58 12.39 7.00
CA GLU A 199 -15.20 13.79 7.06
C GLU A 199 -13.98 14.08 6.18
N ILE A 200 -13.92 15.29 5.65
CA ILE A 200 -12.84 15.77 4.81
C ILE A 200 -12.28 17.10 5.33
N LYS A 201 -10.98 17.27 5.25
CA LYS A 201 -10.33 18.55 5.51
C LYS A 201 -10.31 19.40 4.25
N ILE A 202 -10.91 20.57 4.30
CA ILE A 202 -11.04 21.45 3.16
C ILE A 202 -10.51 22.84 3.49
N PRO A 203 -9.63 23.43 2.64
CA PRO A 203 -9.15 24.80 2.82
C PRO A 203 -10.24 25.81 2.48
N VAL A 204 -10.40 26.81 3.37
CA VAL A 204 -11.25 27.98 3.15
C VAL A 204 -10.37 29.15 2.75
N GLN A 205 -10.67 29.76 1.63
CA GLN A 205 -9.90 30.86 1.04
C GLN A 205 -10.70 32.15 0.97
N ILE A 206 -9.99 33.27 1.05
CA ILE A 206 -10.47 34.59 0.65
C ILE A 206 -9.63 35.05 -0.53
N ASN A 207 -10.25 35.36 -1.65
CA ASN A 207 -9.58 35.82 -2.88
C ASN A 207 -8.38 34.92 -3.26
N GLY A 208 -8.56 33.58 -3.14
CA GLY A 208 -7.55 32.56 -3.48
C GLY A 208 -6.47 32.33 -2.43
N LYS A 209 -6.48 33.04 -1.29
CA LYS A 209 -5.50 32.84 -0.19
C LYS A 209 -6.17 32.05 0.95
N THR A 210 -5.60 30.91 1.33
CA THR A 210 -6.09 30.08 2.43
C THR A 210 -6.04 30.85 3.75
N LYS A 211 -7.17 30.86 4.46
CA LYS A 211 -7.38 31.55 5.74
C LYS A 211 -7.67 30.60 6.90
N ALA A 212 -8.29 29.46 6.59
CA ALA A 212 -8.58 28.39 7.53
C ALA A 212 -8.58 27.02 6.82
N VAL A 213 -8.50 25.95 7.58
CA VAL A 213 -8.79 24.58 7.12
C VAL A 213 -9.85 24.05 8.07
N ILE A 214 -10.96 23.58 7.51
CA ILE A 214 -12.10 23.04 8.28
C ILE A 214 -12.29 21.58 7.98
N GLU A 215 -12.86 20.85 8.92
CA GLU A 215 -13.28 19.47 8.80
C GLU A 215 -14.80 19.46 8.62
N ILE A 216 -15.27 18.87 7.54
CA ILE A 216 -16.70 18.86 7.18
C ILE A 216 -17.09 17.45 6.67
N PRO A 217 -18.36 17.03 6.81
CA PRO A 217 -18.83 15.79 6.24
C PRO A 217 -18.51 15.68 4.74
N ALA A 218 -18.09 14.51 4.28
CA ALA A 218 -17.67 14.31 2.88
C ALA A 218 -18.81 14.43 1.87
N ASP A 219 -20.05 14.25 2.33
CA ASP A 219 -21.30 14.32 1.57
C ASP A 219 -22.09 15.64 1.82
N ILE A 220 -21.45 16.62 2.48
CA ILE A 220 -22.06 17.91 2.82
C ILE A 220 -22.63 18.62 1.59
N SER A 221 -23.79 19.24 1.74
CA SER A 221 -24.37 20.06 0.68
C SER A 221 -23.49 21.28 0.38
N LYS A 222 -23.63 21.84 -0.83
CA LYS A 222 -22.90 23.06 -1.21
C LYS A 222 -23.20 24.22 -0.24
N ASP A 223 -24.45 24.40 0.14
CA ASP A 223 -24.90 25.52 0.95
C ASP A 223 -24.38 25.39 2.38
N ASP A 224 -24.43 24.19 2.95
CA ASP A 224 -23.90 23.91 4.29
C ASP A 224 -22.36 24.03 4.33
N ALA A 225 -21.67 23.58 3.27
CA ALA A 225 -20.22 23.72 3.15
C ALA A 225 -19.79 25.20 3.12
N ILE A 226 -20.52 26.04 2.36
CA ILE A 226 -20.29 27.47 2.29
C ILE A 226 -20.57 28.12 3.65
N ALA A 227 -21.66 27.73 4.34
CA ALA A 227 -22.00 28.23 5.66
C ALA A 227 -20.89 27.90 6.69
N ALA A 228 -20.44 26.65 6.73
CA ALA A 228 -19.33 26.22 7.59
C ALA A 228 -18.01 26.99 7.27
N GLY A 229 -17.74 27.20 5.98
CA GLY A 229 -16.60 27.99 5.52
C GLY A 229 -16.66 29.44 5.98
N ARG A 230 -17.83 30.07 5.91
CA ARG A 230 -18.05 31.44 6.40
C ARG A 230 -17.83 31.54 7.91
N GLU A 231 -18.41 30.62 8.66
CA GLU A 231 -18.25 30.59 10.13
C GLU A 231 -16.78 30.51 10.53
N ALA A 232 -16.02 29.64 9.89
CA ALA A 232 -14.60 29.43 10.18
C ALA A 232 -13.69 30.63 9.91
N ILE A 233 -14.12 31.59 9.11
CA ILE A 233 -13.35 32.79 8.78
C ILE A 233 -14.12 34.10 9.07
N ALA A 234 -15.16 34.04 9.91
CA ALA A 234 -16.05 35.19 10.19
C ALA A 234 -15.29 36.42 10.65
N ASP A 235 -14.23 36.23 11.43
CA ASP A 235 -13.32 37.31 11.92
C ASP A 235 -12.49 37.96 10.79
N LYS A 236 -12.41 37.34 9.62
CA LYS A 236 -11.59 37.77 8.46
C LYS A 236 -12.44 38.30 7.30
N LEU A 237 -13.78 38.24 7.43
CA LEU A 237 -14.72 38.75 6.44
C LEU A 237 -14.94 40.26 6.65
N THR A 238 -14.04 41.10 6.16
CA THR A 238 -14.05 42.57 6.40
C THR A 238 -14.63 43.37 5.23
N GLY A 239 -15.05 42.77 4.14
CA GLY A 239 -15.57 43.41 2.93
C GLY A 239 -16.87 42.81 2.42
N ASN A 240 -17.36 43.30 1.27
CA ASN A 240 -18.55 42.81 0.65
C ASN A 240 -18.24 41.49 -0.12
N VAL A 241 -18.99 40.40 0.19
CA VAL A 241 -18.86 39.13 -0.52
C VAL A 241 -19.52 39.28 -1.90
N ILE A 242 -18.75 39.02 -2.95
CA ILE A 242 -19.20 39.10 -4.36
C ILE A 242 -19.63 37.72 -4.85
N LYS A 243 -18.86 36.69 -4.50
CA LYS A 243 -19.08 35.32 -5.00
C LYS A 243 -18.54 34.28 -4.02
N GLU A 244 -19.25 33.16 -3.93
CA GLU A 244 -18.85 32.00 -3.15
C GLU A 244 -18.72 30.80 -4.07
N ILE A 245 -17.61 30.12 -3.97
CA ILE A 245 -17.24 29.00 -4.82
C ILE A 245 -16.96 27.81 -3.91
N TYR A 246 -17.73 26.76 -4.05
CA TYR A 246 -17.45 25.46 -3.44
C TYR A 246 -17.09 24.47 -4.54
N VAL A 247 -15.90 23.89 -4.45
CA VAL A 247 -15.49 22.74 -5.27
C VAL A 247 -15.49 21.53 -4.36
N PRO A 248 -16.41 20.56 -4.56
CA PRO A 248 -16.56 19.40 -3.70
C PRO A 248 -15.21 18.70 -3.43
N LYS A 249 -14.97 18.41 -2.16
CA LYS A 249 -13.75 17.73 -1.65
C LYS A 249 -12.42 18.47 -1.93
N LYS A 250 -12.45 19.72 -2.38
CA LYS A 250 -11.24 20.45 -2.74
C LYS A 250 -11.07 21.77 -2.01
N ILE A 251 -12.07 22.67 -2.10
CA ILE A 251 -11.88 24.05 -1.64
C ILE A 251 -13.21 24.79 -1.45
N ILE A 252 -13.22 25.71 -0.48
CA ILE A 252 -14.21 26.78 -0.39
C ILE A 252 -13.46 28.09 -0.63
N ASN A 253 -13.89 28.93 -1.58
CA ASN A 253 -13.29 30.22 -1.86
C ASN A 253 -14.35 31.32 -1.84
N ILE A 254 -14.18 32.29 -0.93
CA ILE A 254 -15.03 33.47 -0.78
C ILE A 254 -14.32 34.65 -1.44
N VAL A 255 -14.96 35.17 -2.49
CA VAL A 255 -14.45 36.34 -3.25
C VAL A 255 -15.06 37.58 -2.67
N MET A 256 -14.21 38.51 -2.25
CA MET A 256 -14.59 39.76 -1.61
C MET A 256 -13.99 40.95 -2.37
N LYS A 257 -14.70 42.09 -2.28
CA LYS A 257 -14.24 43.41 -2.74
C LYS A 257 -14.10 44.37 -1.55
#